data_f8d0cb718d5e78b31025c59dea3c2d81
#
_entry.id   f8d0cb718d5e78b31025c59dea3c2d81
#
_cell.length_a   1.000
_cell.length_b   1.000
_cell.length_c   1.000
_cell.angle_alpha   90.00
_cell.angle_beta   90.00
_cell.angle_gamma   90.00
#
_symmetry.space_group_name_H-M   'P 1'
#
loop_
_entity.id
_entity.type
_entity.pdbx_description
1 polymer ?
#
loop_
_entity_poly.entity_id
_entity_poly.type
_entity_poly.pdbx_seq_one_letter_code
_entity_poly.pdbx_strand_id
1 'polypeptide(L)'
;MVSKYCIPHLKKAANPHILMLSPPLDMKPKWFEHSTAYTMAKFGMSMCVLGLSAELKSAGIAVNALWPRSTIATAAVGNLLGGDAMMRASRKPEIMGDAAYVILTKQSREFTGQFCIDDKVLYDSGVRDFERYRVDASVPLMSDFFVPDDDVPPPGVTVQALPSVGAAQASR
;
A
#
# COMPACT_ATOMS: atom_id res chain seq x y z
N MET A 1 -13.74 10.42 -8.12
CA MET A 1 -15.01 11.18 -7.88
C MET A 1 -15.07 11.76 -6.47
N VAL A 2 -14.85 11.01 -5.40
CA VAL A 2 -14.90 11.50 -3.99
C VAL A 2 -13.98 12.70 -3.79
N SER A 3 -12.71 12.62 -4.19
CA SER A 3 -11.73 13.72 -4.04
C SER A 3 -12.24 15.05 -4.61
N LYS A 4 -12.89 15.04 -5.79
CA LYS A 4 -13.43 16.25 -6.41
C LYS A 4 -14.40 16.99 -5.49
N TYR A 5 -15.28 16.26 -4.82
CA TYR A 5 -16.27 16.88 -3.91
C TYR A 5 -15.64 17.27 -2.55
N CYS A 6 -14.55 16.62 -2.15
CA CYS A 6 -13.85 16.96 -0.91
C CYS A 6 -12.92 18.18 -1.04
N ILE A 7 -12.41 18.50 -2.23
CA ILE A 7 -11.45 19.61 -2.44
C ILE A 7 -11.92 20.95 -1.84
N PRO A 8 -13.18 21.41 -2.01
CA PRO A 8 -13.63 22.67 -1.41
C PRO A 8 -13.56 22.68 0.13
N HIS A 9 -13.71 21.52 0.76
CA HIS A 9 -13.60 21.36 2.21
C HIS A 9 -12.14 21.25 2.64
N LEU A 10 -11.31 20.50 1.91
CA LEU A 10 -9.88 20.35 2.15
C LEU A 10 -9.15 21.71 2.08
N LYS A 11 -9.53 22.59 1.16
CA LYS A 11 -8.98 23.95 1.08
C LYS A 11 -9.17 24.78 2.35
N LYS A 12 -10.12 24.40 3.22
CA LYS A 12 -10.41 25.08 4.48
C LYS A 12 -9.76 24.40 5.69
N ALA A 13 -9.19 23.22 5.51
CA ALA A 13 -8.56 22.47 6.58
C ALA A 13 -7.15 22.98 6.87
N ALA A 14 -6.71 22.89 8.11
CA ALA A 14 -5.38 23.32 8.53
C ALA A 14 -4.27 22.41 7.96
N ASN A 15 -4.54 21.11 7.86
CA ASN A 15 -3.59 20.10 7.36
C ASN A 15 -4.30 19.12 6.42
N PRO A 16 -4.62 19.53 5.17
CA PRO A 16 -5.44 18.74 4.26
C PRO A 16 -4.67 17.63 3.57
N HIS A 17 -5.21 16.41 3.59
CA HIS A 17 -4.62 15.24 2.94
C HIS A 17 -5.66 14.45 2.13
N ILE A 18 -5.19 13.88 1.01
CA ILE A 18 -5.83 12.79 0.28
C ILE A 18 -4.87 11.61 0.32
N LEU A 19 -5.30 10.48 0.86
CA LEU A 19 -4.52 9.24 0.89
C LEU A 19 -5.21 8.19 0.02
N MET A 20 -4.49 7.64 -0.96
CA MET A 20 -4.98 6.59 -1.84
C MET A 20 -4.31 5.26 -1.50
N LEU A 21 -5.09 4.19 -1.38
CA LEU A 21 -4.56 2.84 -1.21
C LEU A 21 -4.18 2.28 -2.58
N SER A 22 -3.03 2.72 -3.07
CA SER A 22 -2.50 2.38 -4.38
C SER A 22 -0.99 2.19 -4.35
N PRO A 23 -0.44 1.32 -5.22
CA PRO A 23 0.96 0.93 -5.17
C PRO A 23 1.90 1.97 -5.79
N PRO A 24 3.22 1.85 -5.56
CA PRO A 24 4.21 2.47 -6.41
C PRO A 24 4.02 2.07 -7.87
N LEU A 25 4.32 2.98 -8.81
CA LEU A 25 4.24 2.70 -10.24
C LEU A 25 5.47 1.92 -10.70
N ASP A 26 5.26 0.71 -11.18
CA ASP A 26 6.27 -0.12 -11.84
C ASP A 26 5.64 -0.75 -13.09
N MET A 27 6.01 -0.24 -14.27
CA MET A 27 5.40 -0.62 -15.55
C MET A 27 5.96 -1.93 -16.14
N LYS A 28 6.57 -2.79 -15.32
CA LYS A 28 7.06 -4.11 -15.77
C LYS A 28 5.92 -5.03 -16.18
N PRO A 29 6.06 -5.80 -17.29
CA PRO A 29 5.03 -6.71 -17.79
C PRO A 29 4.49 -7.70 -16.76
N LYS A 30 5.32 -8.16 -15.81
CA LYS A 30 4.95 -9.12 -14.77
C LYS A 30 3.72 -8.69 -13.93
N TRP A 31 3.48 -7.37 -13.82
CA TRP A 31 2.33 -6.85 -13.08
C TRP A 31 1.03 -6.90 -13.88
N PHE A 32 1.11 -7.07 -15.20
CA PHE A 32 -0.04 -7.04 -16.10
C PHE A 32 -0.45 -8.43 -16.57
N GLU A 33 0.48 -9.37 -16.75
CA GLU A 33 0.26 -10.63 -17.46
C GLU A 33 -0.86 -11.51 -16.87
N HIS A 34 -1.11 -11.44 -15.56
CA HIS A 34 -2.13 -12.25 -14.90
C HIS A 34 -3.30 -11.46 -14.31
N SER A 35 -3.20 -10.12 -14.31
CA SER A 35 -4.19 -9.27 -13.63
C SER A 35 -4.33 -7.89 -14.28
N THR A 36 -4.31 -7.80 -15.60
CA THR A 36 -4.31 -6.55 -16.36
C THR A 36 -5.37 -5.55 -15.88
N ALA A 37 -6.62 -5.99 -15.70
CA ALA A 37 -7.71 -5.10 -15.28
C ALA A 37 -7.49 -4.55 -13.86
N TYR A 38 -7.03 -5.39 -12.92
CA TYR A 38 -6.73 -4.98 -11.56
C TYR A 38 -5.54 -4.02 -11.53
N THR A 39 -4.49 -4.33 -12.29
CA THR A 39 -3.29 -3.48 -12.41
C THR A 39 -3.66 -2.11 -12.98
N MET A 40 -4.44 -2.06 -14.05
CA MET A 40 -4.92 -0.81 -14.62
C MET A 40 -5.71 0.02 -13.60
N ALA A 41 -6.60 -0.61 -12.84
CA ALA A 41 -7.38 0.07 -11.81
C ALA A 41 -6.47 0.65 -10.71
N LYS A 42 -5.53 -0.14 -10.19
CA LYS A 42 -4.62 0.29 -9.12
C LYS A 42 -3.60 1.33 -9.60
N PHE A 43 -2.98 1.12 -10.75
CA PHE A 43 -2.05 2.09 -11.32
C PHE A 43 -2.76 3.36 -11.78
N GLY A 44 -4.00 3.28 -12.23
CA GLY A 44 -4.83 4.46 -12.48
C GLY A 44 -5.00 5.34 -11.24
N MET A 45 -5.21 4.74 -10.06
CA MET A 45 -5.22 5.48 -8.79
C MET A 45 -3.85 6.11 -8.49
N SER A 46 -2.77 5.38 -8.73
CA SER A 46 -1.40 5.88 -8.54
C SER A 46 -1.07 7.04 -9.49
N MET A 47 -1.51 6.98 -10.74
CA MET A 47 -1.41 8.10 -11.69
C MET A 47 -2.20 9.31 -11.21
N CYS A 48 -3.37 9.11 -10.57
CA CYS A 48 -4.11 10.20 -9.94
C CYS A 48 -3.32 10.83 -8.78
N VAL A 49 -2.53 10.06 -8.02
CA VAL A 49 -1.64 10.64 -6.99
C VAL A 49 -0.63 11.59 -7.61
N LEU A 50 0.04 11.19 -8.71
CA LEU A 50 0.99 12.06 -9.42
C LEU A 50 0.32 13.36 -9.91
N GLY A 51 -0.79 13.24 -10.62
CA GLY A 51 -1.49 14.38 -11.19
C GLY A 51 -2.03 15.33 -10.11
N LEU A 52 -2.79 14.78 -9.15
CA LEU A 52 -3.43 15.59 -8.11
C LEU A 52 -2.42 16.20 -7.12
N SER A 53 -1.30 15.52 -6.83
CA SER A 53 -0.27 16.12 -5.96
C SER A 53 0.34 17.38 -6.57
N ALA A 54 0.53 17.41 -7.87
CA ALA A 54 1.01 18.59 -8.60
C ALA A 54 -0.08 19.67 -8.71
N GLU A 55 -1.30 19.28 -9.10
CA GLU A 55 -2.43 20.20 -9.29
C GLU A 55 -2.83 20.90 -7.99
N LEU A 56 -2.84 20.18 -6.87
CA LEU A 56 -3.31 20.70 -5.59
C LEU A 56 -2.20 21.30 -4.70
N LYS A 57 -0.95 21.29 -5.19
CA LYS A 57 0.21 21.80 -4.43
C LYS A 57 0.03 23.24 -3.98
N SER A 58 -0.43 24.13 -4.87
CA SER A 58 -0.65 25.55 -4.54
C SER A 58 -1.74 25.75 -3.48
N ALA A 59 -2.72 24.83 -3.42
CA ALA A 59 -3.75 24.85 -2.38
C ALA A 59 -3.27 24.24 -1.05
N GLY A 60 -2.04 23.71 -0.99
CA GLY A 60 -1.47 23.09 0.22
C GLY A 60 -2.10 21.74 0.58
N ILE A 61 -2.79 21.10 -0.35
CA ILE A 61 -3.43 19.77 -0.14
C ILE A 61 -2.43 18.70 -0.54
N ALA A 62 -2.04 17.86 0.42
CA ALA A 62 -1.20 16.70 0.15
C ALA A 62 -2.00 15.59 -0.54
N VAL A 63 -1.37 14.90 -1.49
CA VAL A 63 -1.93 13.70 -2.11
C VAL A 63 -0.83 12.64 -2.14
N ASN A 64 -1.04 11.55 -1.41
CA ASN A 64 -0.07 10.46 -1.27
C ASN A 64 -0.72 9.10 -1.53
N ALA A 65 0.11 8.12 -1.84
CA ALA A 65 -0.25 6.72 -1.91
C ALA A 65 0.27 5.96 -0.69
N LEU A 66 -0.46 4.93 -0.26
CA LEU A 66 -0.02 3.95 0.73
C LEU A 66 -0.30 2.55 0.19
N TRP A 67 0.70 1.67 0.27
CA TRP A 67 0.60 0.27 -0.13
C TRP A 67 1.23 -0.65 0.91
N PRO A 68 0.66 -1.85 1.16
CA PRO A 68 1.25 -2.80 2.08
C PRO A 68 2.44 -3.53 1.45
N ARG A 69 3.48 -3.83 2.23
CA ARG A 69 4.56 -4.71 1.81
C ARG A 69 4.15 -6.16 1.75
N SER A 70 3.40 -6.61 2.74
CA SER A 70 2.88 -7.98 2.80
C SER A 70 1.38 -8.00 2.56
N THR A 71 0.84 -9.13 2.19
CA THR A 71 -0.61 -9.32 2.16
C THR A 71 -1.24 -8.91 3.50
N ILE A 72 -2.45 -8.37 3.45
CA ILE A 72 -3.21 -7.93 4.63
C ILE A 72 -4.37 -8.89 4.84
N ALA A 73 -4.55 -9.34 6.08
CA ALA A 73 -5.59 -10.27 6.48
C ALA A 73 -6.98 -9.63 6.37
N THR A 74 -7.53 -9.66 5.17
CA THR A 74 -8.85 -9.11 4.82
C THR A 74 -9.76 -10.22 4.32
N ALA A 75 -11.07 -9.95 4.27
CA ALA A 75 -12.04 -10.89 3.68
C ALA A 75 -11.70 -11.25 2.23
N ALA A 76 -11.11 -10.33 1.47
CA ALA A 76 -10.68 -10.62 0.09
C ALA A 76 -9.56 -11.67 0.06
N VAL A 77 -8.58 -11.58 0.95
CA VAL A 77 -7.49 -12.56 1.06
C VAL A 77 -8.04 -13.92 1.51
N GLY A 78 -8.89 -13.95 2.53
CA GLY A 78 -9.48 -15.18 3.04
C GLY A 78 -10.40 -15.87 2.04
N ASN A 79 -11.20 -15.10 1.29
CA ASN A 79 -12.24 -15.69 0.44
C ASN A 79 -11.83 -15.90 -1.02
N LEU A 80 -10.86 -15.12 -1.54
CA LEU A 80 -10.57 -15.07 -2.97
C LEU A 80 -9.12 -15.40 -3.34
N LEU A 81 -8.14 -15.13 -2.46
CA LEU A 81 -6.74 -15.17 -2.87
C LEU A 81 -5.94 -16.35 -2.32
N GLY A 82 -6.33 -16.99 -1.25
CA GLY A 82 -5.53 -18.11 -0.71
C GLY A 82 -6.03 -18.69 0.60
N GLY A 83 -7.23 -18.30 1.05
CA GLY A 83 -7.87 -18.87 2.24
C GLY A 83 -7.03 -18.71 3.51
N ASP A 84 -7.18 -19.65 4.44
CA ASP A 84 -6.54 -19.61 5.76
C ASP A 84 -5.01 -19.58 5.70
N ALA A 85 -4.40 -20.25 4.72
CA ALA A 85 -2.95 -20.24 4.56
C ALA A 85 -2.41 -18.83 4.26
N MET A 86 -3.06 -18.11 3.34
CA MET A 86 -2.68 -16.74 3.02
C MET A 86 -2.99 -15.77 4.16
N MET A 87 -4.12 -15.98 4.86
CA MET A 87 -4.47 -15.20 6.05
C MET A 87 -3.38 -15.30 7.12
N ARG A 88 -2.87 -16.51 7.40
CA ARG A 88 -1.78 -16.73 8.38
C ARG A 88 -0.46 -16.09 7.94
N ALA A 89 -0.18 -16.06 6.63
CA ALA A 89 1.01 -15.45 6.04
C ALA A 89 0.88 -13.92 5.87
N SER A 90 -0.18 -13.31 6.40
CA SER A 90 -0.48 -11.89 6.26
C SER A 90 -0.17 -11.10 7.53
N ARG A 91 -0.16 -9.78 7.36
CA ARG A 91 -0.22 -8.82 8.48
C ARG A 91 -1.68 -8.41 8.76
N LYS A 92 -1.92 -8.00 9.98
CA LYS A 92 -3.20 -7.44 10.43
C LYS A 92 -3.45 -6.07 9.79
N PRO A 93 -4.72 -5.68 9.54
CA PRO A 93 -5.07 -4.38 8.96
C PRO A 93 -4.57 -3.16 9.76
N GLU A 94 -4.28 -3.32 11.04
CA GLU A 94 -3.81 -2.27 11.92
C GLU A 94 -2.52 -1.61 11.41
N ILE A 95 -1.64 -2.36 10.72
CA ILE A 95 -0.41 -1.76 10.15
C ILE A 95 -0.73 -0.66 9.14
N MET A 96 -1.78 -0.86 8.33
CA MET A 96 -2.23 0.13 7.36
C MET A 96 -2.83 1.36 8.04
N GLY A 97 -3.56 1.16 9.14
CA GLY A 97 -4.11 2.23 9.97
C GLY A 97 -3.01 3.08 10.62
N ASP A 98 -2.03 2.43 11.23
CA ASP A 98 -0.90 3.10 11.87
C ASP A 98 -0.04 3.87 10.85
N ALA A 99 0.25 3.26 9.68
CA ALA A 99 0.97 3.93 8.59
C ALA A 99 0.18 5.12 8.01
N ALA A 100 -1.13 4.96 7.83
CA ALA A 100 -2.00 6.05 7.38
C ALA A 100 -2.00 7.20 8.39
N TYR A 101 -2.05 6.91 9.70
CA TYR A 101 -1.97 7.93 10.75
C TYR A 101 -0.67 8.72 10.66
N VAL A 102 0.48 8.04 10.51
CA VAL A 102 1.78 8.71 10.34
C VAL A 102 1.77 9.63 9.11
N ILE A 103 1.24 9.19 7.97
CA ILE A 103 1.18 9.99 6.74
C ILE A 103 0.28 11.22 6.95
N LEU A 104 -0.92 11.03 7.50
CA LEU A 104 -1.93 12.07 7.64
C LEU A 104 -1.58 13.12 8.70
N THR A 105 -0.65 12.82 9.60
CA THR A 105 -0.15 13.76 10.61
C THR A 105 1.10 14.54 10.18
N LYS A 106 1.72 14.19 9.03
CA LYS A 106 2.80 15.01 8.43
C LYS A 106 2.26 16.34 7.91
N GLN A 107 3.15 17.32 7.76
CA GLN A 107 2.76 18.61 7.19
C GLN A 107 2.38 18.46 5.71
N SER A 108 1.14 18.80 5.37
CA SER A 108 0.59 18.58 4.02
C SER A 108 1.35 19.35 2.92
N ARG A 109 1.95 20.49 3.25
CA ARG A 109 2.74 21.29 2.30
C ARG A 109 4.11 20.72 1.99
N GLU A 110 4.61 19.81 2.84
CA GLU A 110 5.95 19.24 2.74
C GLU A 110 5.93 17.78 2.28
N PHE A 111 4.86 17.05 2.61
CA PHE A 111 4.75 15.63 2.35
C PHE A 111 3.61 15.35 1.37
N THR A 112 3.90 15.43 0.07
CA THR A 112 2.94 15.21 -1.02
C THR A 112 3.61 14.52 -2.21
N GLY A 113 2.85 13.77 -3.01
CA GLY A 113 3.33 13.05 -4.19
C GLY A 113 4.12 11.78 -3.86
N GLN A 114 4.02 11.28 -2.61
CA GLN A 114 4.79 10.12 -2.16
C GLN A 114 4.03 8.82 -2.40
N PHE A 115 4.80 7.79 -2.77
CA PHE A 115 4.34 6.39 -2.83
C PHE A 115 4.96 5.65 -1.63
N CYS A 116 4.16 5.47 -0.60
CA CYS A 116 4.60 4.96 0.68
C CYS A 116 4.35 3.46 0.78
N ILE A 117 5.33 2.73 1.33
CA ILE A 117 5.14 1.36 1.81
C ILE A 117 4.95 1.40 3.33
N ASP A 118 3.98 0.66 3.84
CA ASP A 118 3.50 0.69 5.22
C ASP A 118 4.62 0.60 6.26
N ASP A 119 5.44 -0.45 6.18
CA ASP A 119 6.49 -0.71 7.15
C ASP A 119 7.65 0.30 7.07
N LYS A 120 7.95 0.86 5.87
CA LYS A 120 8.97 1.91 5.74
C LYS A 120 8.53 3.19 6.44
N VAL A 121 7.28 3.60 6.20
CA VAL A 121 6.70 4.79 6.87
C VAL A 121 6.75 4.64 8.38
N LEU A 122 6.39 3.46 8.89
CA LEU A 122 6.39 3.18 10.32
C LEU A 122 7.83 3.12 10.88
N TYR A 123 8.75 2.49 10.16
CA TYR A 123 10.16 2.44 10.56
C TYR A 123 10.76 3.84 10.66
N ASP A 124 10.51 4.70 9.67
CA ASP A 124 10.97 6.08 9.65
C ASP A 124 10.34 6.93 10.78
N SER A 125 9.15 6.54 11.25
CA SER A 125 8.50 7.18 12.41
C SER A 125 8.96 6.63 13.76
N GLY A 126 9.87 5.64 13.78
CA GLY A 126 10.46 5.10 15.02
C GLY A 126 9.95 3.72 15.42
N VAL A 127 9.00 3.12 14.68
CA VAL A 127 8.54 1.74 14.95
C VAL A 127 9.67 0.76 14.62
N ARG A 128 9.92 -0.20 15.53
CA ARG A 128 10.96 -1.24 15.36
C ARG A 128 10.40 -2.65 15.48
N ASP A 129 9.29 -2.83 16.18
CA ASP A 129 8.61 -4.11 16.33
C ASP A 129 7.48 -4.23 15.30
N PHE A 130 7.71 -5.04 14.27
CA PHE A 130 6.73 -5.38 13.23
C PHE A 130 6.04 -6.73 13.47
N GLU A 131 6.54 -7.54 14.43
CA GLU A 131 5.97 -8.86 14.73
C GLU A 131 4.55 -8.75 15.30
N ARG A 132 4.26 -7.67 16.03
CA ARG A 132 2.91 -7.38 16.54
C ARG A 132 1.81 -7.32 15.47
N TYR A 133 2.18 -7.02 14.23
CA TYR A 133 1.25 -6.93 13.11
C TYR A 133 1.03 -8.28 12.40
N ARG A 134 1.80 -9.31 12.70
CA ARG A 134 1.60 -10.62 12.07
C ARG A 134 0.33 -11.29 12.56
N VAL A 135 -0.35 -12.00 11.67
CA VAL A 135 -1.46 -12.87 12.05
C VAL A 135 -0.91 -14.09 12.76
N ASP A 136 0.15 -14.69 12.20
CA ASP A 136 0.83 -15.87 12.75
C ASP A 136 2.34 -15.72 12.61
N ALA A 137 3.03 -15.65 13.77
CA ALA A 137 4.48 -15.49 13.82
C ALA A 137 5.25 -16.74 13.35
N SER A 138 4.61 -17.91 13.31
CA SER A 138 5.24 -19.17 12.87
C SER A 138 5.24 -19.36 11.35
N VAL A 139 4.50 -18.51 10.60
CA VAL A 139 4.37 -18.60 9.15
C VAL A 139 5.10 -17.43 8.49
N PRO A 140 6.00 -17.65 7.52
CA PRO A 140 6.65 -16.55 6.78
C PRO A 140 5.63 -15.60 6.14
N LEU A 141 5.92 -14.29 6.21
CA LEU A 141 5.06 -13.29 5.57
C LEU A 141 5.12 -13.41 4.04
N MET A 142 3.97 -13.27 3.39
CA MET A 142 3.85 -13.23 1.94
C MET A 142 3.88 -11.78 1.45
N SER A 143 4.70 -11.49 0.44
CA SER A 143 4.72 -10.16 -0.21
C SER A 143 3.35 -9.83 -0.81
N ASP A 144 2.97 -8.56 -0.81
CA ASP A 144 1.82 -8.11 -1.60
C ASP A 144 2.22 -7.87 -3.07
N PHE A 145 1.19 -7.72 -3.94
CA PHE A 145 1.39 -7.30 -5.33
C PHE A 145 2.02 -5.91 -5.41
N PHE A 146 2.72 -5.64 -6.49
CA PHE A 146 3.24 -4.31 -6.84
C PHE A 146 4.30 -3.74 -5.90
N VAL A 147 4.83 -4.52 -4.96
CA VAL A 147 6.03 -4.12 -4.22
C VAL A 147 7.22 -4.19 -5.19
N PRO A 148 7.92 -3.08 -5.46
CA PRO A 148 9.05 -3.09 -6.38
C PRO A 148 10.16 -4.04 -5.94
N ASP A 149 10.84 -4.70 -6.89
CA ASP A 149 11.90 -5.68 -6.59
C ASP A 149 13.11 -5.07 -5.87
N ASP A 150 13.34 -3.79 -6.08
CA ASP A 150 14.42 -2.99 -5.50
C ASP A 150 14.01 -2.29 -4.20
N ASP A 151 12.77 -2.46 -3.75
CA ASP A 151 12.32 -1.90 -2.48
C ASP A 151 12.84 -2.73 -1.30
N VAL A 152 13.82 -2.19 -0.59
CA VAL A 152 14.45 -2.85 0.56
C VAL A 152 13.54 -2.73 1.79
N PRO A 153 13.18 -3.85 2.43
CA PRO A 153 12.41 -3.82 3.68
C PRO A 153 13.23 -3.23 4.84
N PRO A 154 12.56 -2.73 5.88
CA PRO A 154 13.23 -2.33 7.11
C PRO A 154 14.03 -3.48 7.73
N PRO A 155 15.10 -3.20 8.51
CA PRO A 155 15.84 -4.21 9.25
C PRO A 155 14.95 -5.12 10.10
N GLY A 156 15.16 -6.44 9.99
CA GLY A 156 14.37 -7.45 10.70
C GLY A 156 13.05 -7.84 10.02
N VAL A 157 12.67 -7.19 8.91
CA VAL A 157 11.50 -7.58 8.14
C VAL A 157 11.92 -8.45 6.96
N THR A 158 11.33 -9.63 6.86
CA THR A 158 11.50 -10.55 5.72
C THR A 158 10.13 -10.93 5.16
N VAL A 159 10.01 -10.96 3.83
CA VAL A 159 8.81 -11.40 3.12
C VAL A 159 9.21 -12.39 2.03
N GLN A 160 8.37 -13.39 1.80
CA GLN A 160 8.52 -14.31 0.68
C GLN A 160 7.85 -13.74 -0.55
N ALA A 161 8.45 -13.93 -1.72
CA ALA A 161 7.82 -13.56 -2.98
C ALA A 161 6.50 -14.32 -3.17
N LEU A 162 5.53 -13.66 -3.79
CA LEU A 162 4.30 -14.34 -4.23
C LEU A 162 4.66 -15.51 -5.15
N PRO A 163 4.00 -16.69 -4.98
CA PRO A 163 4.13 -17.77 -5.93
C PRO A 163 3.76 -17.26 -7.33
N SER A 164 4.55 -17.63 -8.35
CA SER A 164 4.14 -17.35 -9.73
C SER A 164 2.78 -18.02 -10.00
N VAL A 165 1.85 -17.27 -10.59
CA VAL A 165 0.46 -17.74 -10.82
C VAL A 165 0.40 -19.06 -11.62
N GLY A 166 1.44 -19.38 -12.40
CA GLY A 166 1.59 -20.64 -13.12
C GLY A 166 1.78 -21.89 -12.22
N ALA A 167 2.30 -21.73 -11.01
CA ALA A 167 2.52 -22.87 -10.11
C ALA A 167 1.22 -23.34 -9.42
N ALA A 168 0.24 -22.46 -9.25
CA ALA A 168 -1.03 -22.79 -8.60
C ALA A 168 -2.02 -23.53 -9.52
N GLN A 169 -1.85 -23.49 -10.85
CA GLN A 169 -2.70 -24.20 -11.81
C GLN A 169 -2.21 -25.62 -12.14
N ALA A 170 -0.96 -25.96 -11.82
CA ALA A 170 -0.38 -27.28 -12.08
C ALA A 170 -0.76 -28.34 -11.01
N SER A 171 -1.45 -27.94 -9.93
CA SER A 171 -1.85 -28.82 -8.82
C SER A 171 -3.36 -29.05 -8.69
N ARG A 172 -4.12 -28.81 -9.78
CA ARG A 172 -5.55 -29.14 -9.85
C ARG A 172 -5.83 -30.21 -10.89
#